data_955ad3b85035169f3052258457b05833
#
_entry.id   955ad3b85035169f3052258457b05833
#
_cell.length_a   1.000
_cell.length_b   1.000
_cell.length_c   1.000
_cell.angle_alpha   90.00
_cell.angle_beta   90.00
_cell.angle_gamma   90.00
#
_symmetry.space_group_name_H-M   'P 1'
#
loop_
_entity.id
_entity.type
_entity.pdbx_description
1 polymer ?
#
loop_
_entity_poly.entity_id
_entity_poly.type
_entity_poly.pdbx_seq_one_letter_code
_entity_poly.pdbx_strand_id
1 'polypeptide(L)'
;MASLPPGECCARIVLHEGTPTGQTVKVGSYEGYLAVPEASKARSDNAAILYLPDIFSLSPNAKLIADQYAAAGYLTLIVDVMNGDALPMDFNPDGFDFPKFLAGGSKGDNPHTPEAVDKVVQAGIKYLTEEKGVKKLGSVGYCFGAKYVARAFPAIQCGYMAHPSWVSEEELKAFKAPLSIAAAEDDFIFPTELRHKSEEILKTRGQPWQMSVYSGVQHGFATRADLSQKAAKWAKEQAFFQAVAWFNAWL
;
A
#
# COMPACT_ATOMS: atom_id res chain seq x y z
N MET A 1 10.42 8.89 -13.79
CA MET A 1 9.95 8.33 -12.50
C MET A 1 8.86 9.23 -11.98
N ALA A 2 7.75 8.66 -11.52
CA ALA A 2 6.70 9.38 -10.79
C ALA A 2 7.00 9.45 -9.28
N SER A 3 7.75 8.47 -8.75
CA SER A 3 8.36 8.52 -7.42
C SER A 3 9.69 7.76 -7.39
N LEU A 4 10.58 8.08 -6.45
CA LEU A 4 11.89 7.45 -6.33
C LEU A 4 11.80 6.05 -5.69
N PRO A 5 12.84 5.19 -5.86
CA PRO A 5 12.94 3.91 -5.15
C PRO A 5 12.96 4.10 -3.62
N PRO A 6 12.67 3.03 -2.83
CA PRO A 6 12.81 3.06 -1.37
C PRO A 6 14.21 3.48 -0.93
N GLY A 7 14.27 4.22 0.19
CA GLY A 7 15.48 4.72 0.80
C GLY A 7 15.35 4.77 2.32
N GLU A 8 16.29 5.39 3.01
CA GLU A 8 16.37 5.46 4.48
C GLU A 8 15.07 5.96 5.13
N CYS A 9 14.37 6.92 4.54
CA CYS A 9 13.09 7.42 5.06
C CYS A 9 11.97 6.35 5.06
N CYS A 10 12.10 5.31 4.23
CA CYS A 10 11.16 4.19 4.21
C CYS A 10 11.36 3.23 5.40
N ALA A 11 12.52 3.26 6.05
CA ALA A 11 12.94 2.25 7.02
C ALA A 11 12.80 2.67 8.49
N ARG A 12 12.07 3.73 8.76
CA ARG A 12 11.74 4.16 10.14
C ARG A 12 10.27 3.88 10.43
N ILE A 13 9.98 3.28 11.60
CA ILE A 13 8.63 2.92 12.00
C ILE A 13 8.40 3.28 13.47
N VAL A 14 7.21 3.84 13.77
CA VAL A 14 6.66 3.92 15.12
C VAL A 14 5.53 2.91 15.23
N LEU A 15 5.59 2.00 16.19
CA LEU A 15 4.54 1.01 16.40
C LEU A 15 3.30 1.66 16.99
N HIS A 16 2.13 1.31 16.46
CA HIS A 16 0.85 1.77 16.94
C HIS A 16 0.27 0.78 17.95
N GLU A 17 -0.49 1.30 18.92
CA GLU A 17 -1.17 0.48 19.91
C GLU A 17 -2.36 -0.25 19.28
N GLY A 18 -2.59 -1.47 19.71
CA GLY A 18 -3.71 -2.32 19.29
C GLY A 18 -3.31 -3.77 19.11
N THR A 19 -4.30 -4.64 19.06
CA THR A 19 -4.13 -6.07 18.79
C THR A 19 -4.81 -6.40 17.45
N PRO A 20 -4.07 -6.89 16.46
CA PRO A 20 -4.66 -7.34 15.20
C PRO A 20 -5.70 -8.46 15.42
N THR A 21 -6.84 -8.38 14.74
CA THR A 21 -8.00 -9.27 14.92
C THR A 21 -8.21 -10.24 13.76
N GLY A 22 -7.58 -9.99 12.61
CA GLY A 22 -7.63 -10.90 11.46
C GLY A 22 -6.74 -12.13 11.66
N GLN A 23 -6.55 -12.90 10.61
CA GLN A 23 -5.83 -14.17 10.67
C GLN A 23 -4.71 -14.25 9.63
N THR A 24 -3.62 -14.91 9.98
CA THR A 24 -2.59 -15.32 9.02
C THR A 24 -3.14 -16.39 8.09
N VAL A 25 -2.92 -16.24 6.79
CA VAL A 25 -3.39 -17.18 5.76
C VAL A 25 -2.26 -17.55 4.79
N LYS A 26 -2.40 -18.68 4.11
CA LYS A 26 -1.55 -19.01 2.97
C LYS A 26 -2.21 -18.48 1.69
N VAL A 27 -1.40 -17.84 0.87
CA VAL A 27 -1.79 -17.24 -0.41
C VAL A 27 -0.90 -17.86 -1.49
N GLY A 28 -1.30 -19.02 -1.99
CA GLY A 28 -0.41 -19.89 -2.75
C GLY A 28 0.79 -20.31 -1.91
N SER A 29 2.01 -20.02 -2.36
CA SER A 29 3.25 -20.30 -1.61
C SER A 29 3.63 -19.20 -0.61
N TYR A 30 2.92 -18.08 -0.59
CA TYR A 30 3.24 -16.90 0.21
C TYR A 30 2.42 -16.86 1.50
N GLU A 31 2.83 -15.97 2.40
CA GLU A 31 2.03 -15.61 3.57
C GLU A 31 1.16 -14.38 3.28
N GLY A 32 0.05 -14.28 3.99
CA GLY A 32 -0.81 -13.12 3.99
C GLY A 32 -1.53 -12.95 5.32
N TYR A 33 -2.20 -11.83 5.46
CA TYR A 33 -3.07 -11.53 6.59
C TYR A 33 -4.46 -11.16 6.06
N LEU A 34 -5.47 -11.88 6.50
CA LEU A 34 -6.86 -11.70 6.09
C LEU A 34 -7.66 -11.09 7.22
N ALA A 35 -8.13 -9.87 7.00
CA ALA A 35 -9.08 -9.17 7.87
C ALA A 35 -10.49 -9.30 7.27
N VAL A 36 -11.39 -9.89 8.05
CA VAL A 36 -12.76 -10.19 7.62
C VAL A 36 -13.73 -9.22 8.31
N PRO A 37 -14.61 -8.52 7.58
CA PRO A 37 -15.59 -7.64 8.19
C PRO A 37 -16.60 -8.43 9.03
N GLU A 38 -17.12 -7.81 10.09
CA GLU A 38 -18.28 -8.34 10.79
C GLU A 38 -19.46 -8.50 9.80
N ALA A 39 -20.22 -9.59 9.93
CA ALA A 39 -21.29 -9.90 8.99
C ALA A 39 -22.32 -8.77 8.82
N SER A 40 -22.59 -8.01 9.89
CA SER A 40 -23.48 -6.85 9.90
C SER A 40 -22.94 -5.63 9.14
N LYS A 41 -21.63 -5.56 8.92
CA LYS A 41 -20.92 -4.45 8.26
C LYS A 41 -20.41 -4.84 6.88
N ALA A 42 -20.37 -6.14 6.57
CA ALA A 42 -19.87 -6.63 5.30
C ALA A 42 -20.67 -6.05 4.12
N ARG A 43 -19.95 -5.63 3.08
CA ARG A 43 -20.55 -5.11 1.86
C ARG A 43 -21.30 -6.21 1.11
N SER A 44 -22.51 -5.91 0.69
CA SER A 44 -23.37 -6.84 -0.06
C SER A 44 -22.91 -7.08 -1.50
N ASP A 45 -22.04 -6.22 -2.06
CA ASP A 45 -21.54 -6.28 -3.42
C ASP A 45 -20.28 -7.15 -3.60
N ASN A 46 -19.89 -7.86 -2.55
CA ASN A 46 -18.73 -8.76 -2.52
C ASN A 46 -17.41 -8.06 -2.95
N ALA A 47 -17.23 -6.84 -2.46
CA ALA A 47 -16.04 -6.03 -2.70
C ALA A 47 -14.94 -6.35 -1.69
N ALA A 48 -13.69 -6.33 -2.15
CA ALA A 48 -12.51 -6.54 -1.32
C ALA A 48 -11.40 -5.55 -1.64
N ILE A 49 -10.44 -5.45 -0.70
CA ILE A 49 -9.23 -4.66 -0.85
C ILE A 49 -8.02 -5.58 -0.81
N LEU A 50 -7.20 -5.51 -1.86
CA LEU A 50 -5.85 -6.04 -1.86
C LEU A 50 -4.92 -4.97 -1.27
N TYR A 51 -4.39 -5.24 -0.09
CA TYR A 51 -3.46 -4.35 0.61
C TYR A 51 -2.02 -4.72 0.28
N LEU A 52 -1.31 -3.81 -0.32
CA LEU A 52 0.08 -3.92 -0.74
C LEU A 52 0.94 -3.07 0.22
N PRO A 53 1.65 -3.71 1.17
CA PRO A 53 2.31 -3.02 2.26
C PRO A 53 3.62 -2.36 1.84
N ASP A 54 4.19 -1.61 2.77
CA ASP A 54 5.55 -1.09 2.70
C ASP A 54 6.60 -2.21 2.95
N ILE A 55 7.87 -1.83 3.07
CA ILE A 55 9.00 -2.75 3.27
C ILE A 55 8.99 -3.50 4.62
N PHE A 56 8.09 -3.14 5.53
CA PHE A 56 7.83 -3.89 6.77
C PHE A 56 6.75 -4.96 6.61
N SER A 57 6.21 -5.11 5.42
CA SER A 57 5.25 -6.14 5.00
C SER A 57 4.13 -6.40 6.02
N LEU A 58 4.04 -7.60 6.60
CA LEU A 58 3.01 -8.00 7.56
C LEU A 58 3.24 -7.40 8.97
N SER A 59 3.67 -6.15 9.04
CA SER A 59 3.91 -5.45 10.30
C SER A 59 2.64 -5.31 11.15
N PRO A 60 2.76 -5.13 12.48
CA PRO A 60 1.60 -4.87 13.34
C PRO A 60 0.75 -3.70 12.86
N ASN A 61 1.38 -2.60 12.42
CA ASN A 61 0.67 -1.42 11.91
C ASN A 61 -0.13 -1.73 10.63
N ALA A 62 0.46 -2.48 9.70
CA ALA A 62 -0.23 -2.89 8.47
C ALA A 62 -1.46 -3.75 8.79
N LYS A 63 -1.33 -4.70 9.73
CA LYS A 63 -2.44 -5.55 10.19
C LYS A 63 -3.56 -4.74 10.83
N LEU A 64 -3.23 -3.76 11.70
CA LEU A 64 -4.21 -2.87 12.31
C LEU A 64 -4.96 -2.03 11.26
N ILE A 65 -4.27 -1.57 10.21
CA ILE A 65 -4.92 -0.82 9.11
C ILE A 65 -5.82 -1.75 8.29
N ALA A 66 -5.42 -2.98 8.04
CA ALA A 66 -6.27 -3.97 7.36
C ALA A 66 -7.56 -4.25 8.16
N ASP A 67 -7.45 -4.37 9.49
CA ASP A 67 -8.61 -4.53 10.38
C ASP A 67 -9.53 -3.30 10.34
N GLN A 68 -8.97 -2.09 10.17
CA GLN A 68 -9.78 -0.87 9.99
C GLN A 68 -10.54 -0.89 8.66
N TYR A 69 -9.94 -1.38 7.56
CA TYR A 69 -10.67 -1.59 6.30
C TYR A 69 -11.76 -2.65 6.45
N ALA A 70 -11.50 -3.72 7.20
CA ALA A 70 -12.52 -4.71 7.53
C ALA A 70 -13.65 -4.10 8.36
N ALA A 71 -13.34 -3.25 9.34
CA ALA A 71 -14.35 -2.50 10.11
C ALA A 71 -15.17 -1.53 9.25
N ALA A 72 -14.61 -1.06 8.13
CA ALA A 72 -15.31 -0.26 7.10
C ALA A 72 -16.10 -1.12 6.09
N GLY A 73 -16.13 -2.45 6.27
CA GLY A 73 -16.95 -3.37 5.51
C GLY A 73 -16.24 -4.12 4.37
N TYR A 74 -14.94 -3.93 4.19
CA TYR A 74 -14.18 -4.56 3.11
C TYR A 74 -13.43 -5.81 3.58
N LEU A 75 -13.66 -6.96 2.93
CA LEU A 75 -12.72 -8.08 3.04
C LEU A 75 -11.33 -7.58 2.61
N THR A 76 -10.33 -7.66 3.49
CA THR A 76 -9.01 -7.07 3.23
C THR A 76 -7.92 -8.11 3.35
N LEU A 77 -7.13 -8.27 2.29
CA LEU A 77 -6.00 -9.18 2.26
C LEU A 77 -4.70 -8.39 2.15
N ILE A 78 -3.81 -8.51 3.14
CA ILE A 78 -2.40 -8.14 2.97
C ILE A 78 -1.66 -9.35 2.41
N VAL A 79 -0.85 -9.16 1.38
CA VAL A 79 0.12 -10.17 0.90
C VAL A 79 1.52 -9.80 1.35
N ASP A 80 2.33 -10.79 1.70
CA ASP A 80 3.72 -10.58 2.10
C ASP A 80 4.60 -10.27 0.87
N VAL A 81 4.68 -9.02 0.50
CA VAL A 81 5.43 -8.53 -0.67
C VAL A 81 6.95 -8.70 -0.52
N MET A 82 7.43 -8.96 0.71
CA MET A 82 8.84 -9.23 1.00
C MET A 82 9.15 -10.73 1.08
N ASN A 83 8.15 -11.60 0.93
CA ASN A 83 8.31 -13.05 0.91
C ASN A 83 9.16 -13.59 2.09
N GLY A 84 8.82 -13.16 3.32
CA GLY A 84 9.52 -13.57 4.54
C GLY A 84 10.79 -12.76 4.86
N ASP A 85 11.14 -11.75 4.07
CA ASP A 85 12.37 -10.96 4.21
C ASP A 85 12.07 -9.47 4.51
N ALA A 86 10.97 -9.20 5.22
CA ALA A 86 10.62 -7.85 5.65
C ALA A 86 11.69 -7.26 6.60
N LEU A 87 11.92 -5.96 6.51
CA LEU A 87 12.82 -5.30 7.45
C LEU A 87 12.27 -5.39 8.88
N PRO A 88 13.12 -5.66 9.90
CA PRO A 88 12.70 -5.72 11.28
C PRO A 88 12.25 -4.36 11.81
N MET A 89 11.41 -4.36 12.86
CA MET A 89 10.80 -3.13 13.41
C MET A 89 11.81 -2.19 14.08
N ASP A 90 12.94 -2.70 14.53
CA ASP A 90 14.06 -1.97 15.12
C ASP A 90 15.19 -1.69 14.13
N PHE A 91 14.90 -1.79 12.83
CA PHE A 91 15.86 -1.63 11.76
C PHE A 91 16.52 -0.24 11.77
N ASN A 92 17.86 -0.22 11.72
CA ASN A 92 18.64 1.00 11.50
C ASN A 92 18.97 1.15 10.01
N PRO A 93 18.49 2.22 9.34
CA PRO A 93 18.76 2.44 7.91
C PRO A 93 20.16 2.97 7.61
N ASP A 94 20.94 3.40 8.61
CA ASP A 94 22.22 4.05 8.41
C ASP A 94 23.21 3.14 7.68
N GLY A 95 23.64 3.53 6.48
CA GLY A 95 24.54 2.77 5.63
C GLY A 95 23.96 1.50 4.99
N PHE A 96 22.63 1.31 5.03
CA PHE A 96 21.98 0.16 4.41
C PHE A 96 21.92 0.31 2.88
N ASP A 97 22.31 -0.73 2.16
CA ASP A 97 22.29 -0.78 0.70
C ASP A 97 20.93 -1.22 0.18
N PHE A 98 19.98 -0.27 0.08
CA PHE A 98 18.65 -0.51 -0.44
C PHE A 98 18.65 -1.11 -1.85
N PRO A 99 19.44 -0.65 -2.83
CA PRO A 99 19.54 -1.28 -4.14
C PRO A 99 19.92 -2.76 -4.07
N LYS A 100 20.89 -3.12 -3.26
CA LYS A 100 21.32 -4.52 -3.07
C LYS A 100 20.21 -5.35 -2.43
N PHE A 101 19.55 -4.83 -1.40
CA PHE A 101 18.42 -5.49 -0.76
C PHE A 101 17.26 -5.73 -1.74
N LEU A 102 16.91 -4.75 -2.56
CA LEU A 102 15.86 -4.91 -3.57
C LEU A 102 16.26 -5.93 -4.64
N ALA A 103 17.54 -5.99 -5.02
CA ALA A 103 18.03 -6.90 -6.05
C ALA A 103 18.11 -8.37 -5.59
N GLY A 104 18.37 -8.63 -4.30
CA GLY A 104 18.65 -10.00 -3.84
C GLY A 104 18.10 -10.37 -2.46
N GLY A 105 17.47 -9.42 -1.74
CA GLY A 105 17.08 -9.62 -0.35
C GLY A 105 18.26 -9.59 0.63
N SER A 106 17.98 -9.84 1.89
CA SER A 106 18.98 -9.79 2.97
C SER A 106 20.07 -10.84 2.84
N LYS A 107 19.79 -11.99 2.20
CA LYS A 107 20.71 -13.12 2.00
C LYS A 107 21.22 -13.27 0.57
N GLY A 108 20.70 -12.49 -0.38
CA GLY A 108 21.07 -12.54 -1.79
C GLY A 108 20.31 -13.57 -2.64
N ASP A 109 19.29 -14.22 -2.09
CA ASP A 109 18.52 -15.29 -2.71
C ASP A 109 16.99 -15.05 -2.76
N ASN A 110 16.55 -13.88 -2.28
CA ASN A 110 15.13 -13.49 -2.22
C ASN A 110 14.92 -12.08 -2.80
N PRO A 111 14.93 -11.91 -4.13
CA PRO A 111 14.81 -10.60 -4.74
C PRO A 111 13.44 -9.97 -4.53
N HIS A 112 13.43 -8.64 -4.30
CA HIS A 112 12.24 -7.81 -4.22
C HIS A 112 12.07 -6.96 -5.48
N THR A 113 12.52 -7.50 -6.62
CA THR A 113 12.35 -6.86 -7.94
C THR A 113 10.87 -6.86 -8.36
N PRO A 114 10.47 -5.99 -9.30
CA PRO A 114 9.10 -5.97 -9.79
C PRO A 114 8.59 -7.35 -10.22
N GLU A 115 9.42 -8.13 -10.92
CA GLU A 115 9.07 -9.46 -11.43
C GLU A 115 8.85 -10.49 -10.31
N ALA A 116 9.58 -10.38 -9.22
CA ALA A 116 9.42 -11.27 -8.06
C ALA A 116 8.14 -10.92 -7.29
N VAL A 117 7.94 -9.63 -7.01
CA VAL A 117 6.78 -9.15 -6.24
C VAL A 117 5.47 -9.27 -7.03
N ASP A 118 5.49 -9.11 -8.36
CA ASP A 118 4.32 -9.34 -9.20
C ASP A 118 3.72 -10.73 -9.00
N LYS A 119 4.55 -11.76 -8.78
CA LYS A 119 4.06 -13.12 -8.49
C LYS A 119 3.29 -13.20 -7.17
N VAL A 120 3.74 -12.47 -6.15
CA VAL A 120 3.05 -12.36 -4.86
C VAL A 120 1.71 -11.65 -5.03
N VAL A 121 1.72 -10.53 -5.76
CA VAL A 121 0.50 -9.75 -6.04
C VAL A 121 -0.52 -10.57 -6.82
N GLN A 122 -0.10 -11.29 -7.85
CA GLN A 122 -0.97 -12.16 -8.65
C GLN A 122 -1.54 -13.31 -7.80
N ALA A 123 -0.75 -13.89 -6.88
CA ALA A 123 -1.27 -14.88 -5.93
C ALA A 123 -2.37 -14.29 -5.03
N GLY A 124 -2.19 -13.05 -4.56
CA GLY A 124 -3.20 -12.33 -3.77
C GLY A 124 -4.49 -12.06 -4.55
N ILE A 125 -4.37 -11.60 -5.80
CA ILE A 125 -5.51 -11.38 -6.69
C ILE A 125 -6.27 -12.70 -6.88
N LYS A 126 -5.56 -13.78 -7.23
CA LYS A 126 -6.15 -15.11 -7.42
C LYS A 126 -6.84 -15.62 -6.16
N TYR A 127 -6.22 -15.49 -5.00
CA TYR A 127 -6.81 -15.87 -3.72
C TYR A 127 -8.14 -15.16 -3.47
N LEU A 128 -8.19 -13.84 -3.68
CA LEU A 128 -9.42 -13.06 -3.49
C LEU A 128 -10.49 -13.42 -4.54
N THR A 129 -10.13 -13.51 -5.80
CA THR A 129 -11.12 -13.70 -6.88
C THR A 129 -11.58 -15.14 -7.02
N GLU A 130 -10.68 -16.12 -6.92
CA GLU A 130 -11.02 -17.53 -7.15
C GLU A 130 -11.40 -18.27 -5.84
N GLU A 131 -10.65 -18.06 -4.75
CA GLU A 131 -10.91 -18.80 -3.49
C GLU A 131 -11.94 -18.08 -2.60
N LYS A 132 -11.97 -16.74 -2.59
CA LYS A 132 -12.96 -15.95 -1.82
C LYS A 132 -14.15 -15.51 -2.66
N GLY A 133 -14.12 -15.71 -3.98
CA GLY A 133 -15.20 -15.36 -4.88
C GLY A 133 -15.47 -13.86 -5.01
N VAL A 134 -14.48 -13.01 -4.71
CA VAL A 134 -14.56 -11.56 -4.79
C VAL A 134 -14.91 -11.13 -6.22
N LYS A 135 -15.86 -10.21 -6.37
CA LYS A 135 -16.32 -9.70 -7.67
C LYS A 135 -15.80 -8.30 -7.99
N LYS A 136 -15.57 -7.51 -6.95
CA LYS A 136 -15.04 -6.16 -7.07
C LYS A 136 -13.77 -6.03 -6.24
N LEU A 137 -12.66 -5.73 -6.87
CA LEU A 137 -11.36 -5.67 -6.22
C LEU A 137 -10.76 -4.27 -6.33
N GLY A 138 -10.58 -3.61 -5.20
CA GLY A 138 -9.75 -2.41 -5.08
C GLY A 138 -8.34 -2.79 -4.59
N SER A 139 -7.39 -1.89 -4.80
CA SER A 139 -6.06 -2.07 -4.21
C SER A 139 -5.60 -0.82 -3.48
N VAL A 140 -5.04 -1.00 -2.30
CA VAL A 140 -4.34 0.05 -1.54
C VAL A 140 -2.86 -0.28 -1.46
N GLY A 141 -2.01 0.72 -1.70
CA GLY A 141 -0.57 0.56 -1.62
C GLY A 141 0.09 1.65 -0.80
N TYR A 142 0.97 1.24 0.09
CA TYR A 142 1.74 2.13 0.95
C TYR A 142 3.23 2.05 0.62
N CYS A 143 3.89 3.19 0.41
CA CYS A 143 5.32 3.26 0.12
C CYS A 143 5.69 2.33 -1.06
N PHE A 144 6.47 1.29 -0.81
CA PHE A 144 6.87 0.25 -1.76
C PHE A 144 5.67 -0.42 -2.45
N GLY A 145 4.60 -0.70 -1.70
CA GLY A 145 3.39 -1.33 -2.22
C GLY A 145 2.63 -0.48 -3.25
N ALA A 146 2.83 0.85 -3.26
CA ALA A 146 2.17 1.75 -4.20
C ALA A 146 2.51 1.45 -5.67
N LYS A 147 3.75 1.04 -5.97
CA LYS A 147 4.16 0.58 -7.30
C LYS A 147 3.24 -0.54 -7.81
N TYR A 148 2.93 -1.47 -6.94
CA TYR A 148 2.17 -2.67 -7.31
C TYR A 148 0.67 -2.43 -7.40
N VAL A 149 0.13 -1.32 -6.86
CA VAL A 149 -1.22 -0.87 -7.19
C VAL A 149 -1.33 -0.59 -8.69
N ALA A 150 -0.36 0.15 -9.26
CA ALA A 150 -0.36 0.42 -10.69
C ALA A 150 -0.21 -0.87 -11.52
N ARG A 151 0.63 -1.80 -11.06
CA ARG A 151 0.92 -3.08 -11.73
C ARG A 151 -0.19 -4.13 -11.57
N ALA A 152 -1.07 -4.00 -10.57
CA ALA A 152 -2.24 -4.87 -10.40
C ALA A 152 -3.34 -4.62 -11.45
N PHE A 153 -3.32 -3.47 -12.16
CA PHE A 153 -4.23 -3.23 -13.27
C PHE A 153 -3.93 -4.21 -14.44
N PRO A 154 -4.93 -4.80 -15.15
CA PRO A 154 -6.36 -4.45 -15.10
C PRO A 154 -7.22 -5.28 -14.12
N ALA A 155 -6.63 -6.04 -13.20
CA ALA A 155 -7.37 -6.90 -12.28
C ALA A 155 -8.16 -6.13 -11.20
N ILE A 156 -7.84 -4.84 -10.98
CA ILE A 156 -8.51 -3.99 -9.99
C ILE A 156 -9.35 -2.90 -10.63
N GLN A 157 -10.47 -2.53 -10.00
CA GLN A 157 -11.42 -1.52 -10.47
C GLN A 157 -11.03 -0.09 -10.05
N CYS A 158 -10.34 0.07 -8.93
CA CYS A 158 -9.78 1.35 -8.48
C CYS A 158 -8.57 1.16 -7.58
N GLY A 159 -7.73 2.20 -7.46
CA GLY A 159 -6.52 2.18 -6.66
C GLY A 159 -6.43 3.35 -5.68
N TYR A 160 -5.73 3.11 -4.58
CA TYR A 160 -5.30 4.13 -3.64
C TYR A 160 -3.82 3.95 -3.32
N MET A 161 -3.07 5.04 -3.30
CA MET A 161 -1.65 5.06 -2.95
C MET A 161 -1.39 6.09 -1.85
N ALA A 162 -0.64 5.72 -0.82
CA ALA A 162 -0.16 6.67 0.17
C ALA A 162 1.37 6.73 0.16
N HIS A 163 1.92 7.97 0.20
CA HIS A 163 3.37 8.22 0.13
C HIS A 163 4.09 7.26 -0.85
N PRO A 164 3.74 7.30 -2.15
CA PRO A 164 4.17 6.30 -3.11
C PRO A 164 5.69 6.29 -3.31
N SER A 165 6.25 5.09 -3.45
CA SER A 165 7.66 4.85 -3.75
C SER A 165 7.80 4.00 -5.02
N TRP A 166 8.84 4.29 -5.80
CA TRP A 166 9.27 3.53 -6.97
C TRP A 166 8.25 3.41 -8.13
N VAL A 167 7.22 4.22 -8.17
CA VAL A 167 6.25 4.25 -9.27
C VAL A 167 6.90 4.90 -10.50
N SER A 168 6.83 4.25 -11.66
CA SER A 168 7.30 4.86 -12.90
C SER A 168 6.21 5.69 -13.58
N GLU A 169 6.61 6.59 -14.49
CA GLU A 169 5.65 7.35 -15.29
C GLU A 169 4.83 6.44 -16.20
N GLU A 170 5.46 5.41 -16.75
CA GLU A 170 4.84 4.41 -17.62
C GLU A 170 3.77 3.61 -16.87
N GLU A 171 4.06 3.17 -15.63
CA GLU A 171 3.10 2.50 -14.77
C GLU A 171 1.90 3.40 -14.46
N LEU A 172 2.16 4.68 -14.14
CA LEU A 172 1.10 5.63 -13.86
C LEU A 172 0.24 5.94 -15.10
N LYS A 173 0.87 6.05 -16.29
CA LYS A 173 0.18 6.22 -17.59
C LYS A 173 -0.65 5.00 -17.98
N ALA A 174 -0.14 3.80 -17.67
CA ALA A 174 -0.80 2.52 -18.01
C ALA A 174 -2.00 2.22 -17.10
N PHE A 175 -2.06 2.79 -15.91
CA PHE A 175 -3.15 2.57 -14.96
C PHE A 175 -4.44 3.28 -15.43
N LYS A 176 -5.39 2.55 -15.98
CA LYS A 176 -6.63 3.07 -16.59
C LYS A 176 -7.87 2.89 -15.69
N ALA A 177 -7.71 3.03 -14.40
CA ALA A 177 -8.79 3.00 -13.41
C ALA A 177 -8.76 4.27 -12.52
N PRO A 178 -9.81 4.57 -11.76
CA PRO A 178 -9.80 5.64 -10.77
C PRO A 178 -8.65 5.48 -9.76
N LEU A 179 -7.93 6.57 -9.47
CA LEU A 179 -6.76 6.56 -8.59
C LEU A 179 -6.77 7.72 -7.61
N SER A 180 -6.64 7.42 -6.32
CA SER A 180 -6.43 8.45 -5.28
C SER A 180 -5.03 8.33 -4.69
N ILE A 181 -4.38 9.48 -4.45
CA ILE A 181 -3.03 9.55 -3.89
C ILE A 181 -3.04 10.45 -2.66
N ALA A 182 -2.48 9.96 -1.54
CA ALA A 182 -2.19 10.73 -0.34
C ALA A 182 -0.68 10.96 -0.25
N ALA A 183 -0.26 12.20 -0.37
CA ALA A 183 1.14 12.61 -0.37
C ALA A 183 1.51 13.33 0.93
N ALA A 184 2.72 13.11 1.42
CA ALA A 184 3.29 13.92 2.49
C ALA A 184 3.86 15.23 1.91
N GLU A 185 3.85 16.30 2.71
CA GLU A 185 4.45 17.57 2.34
C GLU A 185 5.97 17.45 2.19
N ASP A 186 6.60 16.83 3.17
CA ASP A 186 8.05 16.62 3.22
C ASP A 186 8.40 15.15 2.89
N ASP A 187 8.58 14.86 1.61
CA ASP A 187 8.83 13.50 1.12
C ASP A 187 9.97 13.48 0.09
N PHE A 188 11.13 12.95 0.48
CA PHE A 188 12.28 12.79 -0.42
C PHE A 188 12.03 11.78 -1.56
N ILE A 189 11.12 10.84 -1.36
CA ILE A 189 10.78 9.81 -2.35
C ILE A 189 9.75 10.33 -3.36
N PHE A 190 8.81 11.17 -2.88
CA PHE A 190 7.76 11.77 -3.68
C PHE A 190 7.75 13.30 -3.51
N PRO A 191 8.86 13.98 -3.85
CA PRO A 191 8.99 15.43 -3.70
C PRO A 191 8.02 16.19 -4.59
N THR A 192 7.91 17.49 -4.37
CA THR A 192 6.97 18.39 -5.06
C THR A 192 7.03 18.25 -6.59
N GLU A 193 8.22 18.16 -7.15
CA GLU A 193 8.44 18.06 -8.61
C GLU A 193 7.84 16.76 -9.16
N LEU A 194 8.00 15.63 -8.46
CA LEU A 194 7.43 14.35 -8.88
C LEU A 194 5.92 14.28 -8.62
N ARG A 195 5.40 14.98 -7.58
CA ARG A 195 3.96 15.14 -7.39
C ARG A 195 3.34 15.89 -8.57
N HIS A 196 3.89 17.05 -8.94
CA HIS A 196 3.40 17.84 -10.08
C HIS A 196 3.48 17.05 -11.38
N LYS A 197 4.58 16.29 -11.59
CA LYS A 197 4.71 15.42 -12.75
C LYS A 197 3.63 14.34 -12.77
N SER A 198 3.32 13.77 -11.62
CA SER A 198 2.24 12.78 -11.50
C SER A 198 0.87 13.40 -11.81
N GLU A 199 0.58 14.62 -11.35
CA GLU A 199 -0.66 15.35 -11.70
C GLU A 199 -0.80 15.57 -13.21
N GLU A 200 0.29 15.98 -13.88
CA GLU A 200 0.30 16.13 -15.35
C GLU A 200 -0.07 14.83 -16.07
N ILE A 201 0.48 13.72 -15.60
CA ILE A 201 0.17 12.38 -16.14
C ILE A 201 -1.29 12.02 -15.87
N LEU A 202 -1.75 12.20 -14.62
CA LEU A 202 -3.11 11.86 -14.21
C LEU A 202 -4.18 12.61 -15.02
N LYS A 203 -3.95 13.89 -15.33
CA LYS A 203 -4.84 14.71 -16.18
C LYS A 203 -5.04 14.11 -17.58
N THR A 204 -4.05 13.42 -18.13
CA THR A 204 -4.10 12.88 -19.50
C THR A 204 -4.75 11.51 -19.60
N ARG A 205 -5.01 10.81 -18.47
CA ARG A 205 -5.50 9.44 -18.49
C ARG A 205 -7.00 9.29 -18.81
N GLY A 206 -7.78 10.35 -18.64
CA GLY A 206 -9.23 10.34 -18.82
C GLY A 206 -10.00 9.54 -17.76
N GLN A 207 -9.36 9.24 -16.63
CA GLN A 207 -9.97 8.54 -15.50
C GLN A 207 -10.05 9.47 -14.28
N PRO A 208 -11.04 9.30 -13.40
CA PRO A 208 -11.11 10.05 -12.16
C PRO A 208 -9.83 9.89 -11.32
N TRP A 209 -9.37 10.98 -10.76
CA TRP A 209 -8.23 10.96 -9.85
C TRP A 209 -8.36 12.02 -8.76
N GLN A 210 -7.68 11.77 -7.65
CA GLN A 210 -7.54 12.69 -6.54
C GLN A 210 -6.10 12.64 -6.04
N MET A 211 -5.55 13.80 -5.66
CA MET A 211 -4.30 13.87 -4.89
C MET A 211 -4.50 14.85 -3.74
N SER A 212 -4.21 14.40 -2.52
CA SER A 212 -4.20 15.24 -1.31
C SER A 212 -2.79 15.33 -0.77
N VAL A 213 -2.34 16.52 -0.40
CA VAL A 213 -1.05 16.75 0.26
C VAL A 213 -1.30 17.07 1.72
N TYR A 214 -0.66 16.32 2.61
CA TYR A 214 -0.77 16.49 4.06
C TYR A 214 0.45 17.22 4.59
N SER A 215 0.23 18.40 5.20
CA SER A 215 1.32 19.21 5.78
C SER A 215 1.78 18.67 7.12
N GLY A 216 3.04 18.98 7.46
CA GLY A 216 3.65 18.59 8.74
C GLY A 216 3.92 17.10 8.90
N VAL A 217 3.95 16.36 7.81
CA VAL A 217 4.25 14.91 7.80
C VAL A 217 5.26 14.55 6.72
N GLN A 218 5.96 13.44 6.98
CA GLN A 218 7.00 12.88 6.14
C GLN A 218 6.57 11.56 5.48
N HIS A 219 7.44 11.03 4.62
CA HIS A 219 7.26 9.72 4.01
C HIS A 219 6.93 8.65 5.06
N GLY A 220 5.93 7.81 4.78
CA GLY A 220 5.47 6.77 5.71
C GLY A 220 4.36 7.19 6.67
N PHE A 221 3.91 8.45 6.64
CA PHE A 221 2.94 8.98 7.60
C PHE A 221 1.64 8.19 7.71
N ALA A 222 1.17 7.60 6.63
CA ALA A 222 -0.10 6.87 6.64
C ALA A 222 -0.04 5.50 7.35
N THR A 223 1.17 4.96 7.57
CA THR A 223 1.36 3.66 8.23
C THR A 223 2.19 3.73 9.52
N ARG A 224 3.13 4.67 9.63
CA ARG A 224 4.23 4.63 10.61
C ARG A 224 4.40 5.93 11.38
N ALA A 225 3.45 6.84 11.30
CA ALA A 225 3.52 8.14 11.97
C ALA A 225 3.61 8.00 13.50
N ASP A 226 4.29 8.94 14.13
CA ASP A 226 4.23 9.13 15.57
C ASP A 226 2.88 9.76 15.96
N LEU A 227 1.98 8.95 16.52
CA LEU A 227 0.63 9.36 16.88
C LEU A 227 0.57 10.29 18.12
N SER A 228 1.68 10.50 18.82
CA SER A 228 1.78 11.53 19.88
C SER A 228 1.77 12.94 19.27
N GLN A 229 2.17 13.07 18.02
CA GLN A 229 2.16 14.33 17.26
C GLN A 229 0.79 14.57 16.64
N LYS A 230 0.10 15.64 17.06
CA LYS A 230 -1.27 15.95 16.61
C LYS A 230 -1.41 16.02 15.09
N ALA A 231 -0.48 16.68 14.40
CA ALA A 231 -0.51 16.80 12.94
C ALA A 231 -0.35 15.44 12.26
N ALA A 232 0.58 14.61 12.72
CA ALA A 232 0.84 13.29 12.16
C ALA A 232 -0.33 12.32 12.40
N LYS A 233 -0.92 12.33 13.59
CA LYS A 233 -2.12 11.56 13.90
C LYS A 233 -3.27 11.96 12.98
N TRP A 234 -3.55 13.27 12.88
CA TRP A 234 -4.62 13.78 12.03
C TRP A 234 -4.40 13.41 10.56
N ALA A 235 -3.20 13.62 10.03
CA ALA A 235 -2.88 13.32 8.63
C ALA A 235 -3.06 11.82 8.32
N LYS A 236 -2.60 10.92 9.21
CA LYS A 236 -2.80 9.48 9.07
C LYS A 236 -4.29 9.10 9.05
N GLU A 237 -5.08 9.64 9.97
CA GLU A 237 -6.52 9.39 10.03
C GLU A 237 -7.23 9.90 8.77
N GLN A 238 -6.91 11.11 8.32
CA GLN A 238 -7.51 11.67 7.10
C GLN A 238 -7.10 10.90 5.84
N ALA A 239 -5.85 10.45 5.73
CA ALA A 239 -5.42 9.60 4.62
C ALA A 239 -6.19 8.26 4.59
N PHE A 240 -6.47 7.66 5.74
CA PHE A 240 -7.32 6.48 5.83
C PHE A 240 -8.77 6.77 5.41
N PHE A 241 -9.37 7.86 5.90
CA PHE A 241 -10.72 8.25 5.49
C PHE A 241 -10.81 8.60 3.98
N GLN A 242 -9.77 9.21 3.43
CA GLN A 242 -9.64 9.44 1.98
C GLN A 242 -9.70 8.11 1.21
N ALA A 243 -8.97 7.08 1.67
CA ALA A 243 -8.97 5.76 1.05
C ALA A 243 -10.35 5.11 1.11
N VAL A 244 -11.00 5.10 2.29
CA VAL A 244 -12.34 4.51 2.47
C VAL A 244 -13.37 5.25 1.62
N ALA A 245 -13.37 6.57 1.61
CA ALA A 245 -14.27 7.37 0.78
C ALA A 245 -14.05 7.08 -0.72
N TRP A 246 -12.80 6.89 -1.14
CA TRP A 246 -12.45 6.53 -2.50
C TRP A 246 -13.00 5.17 -2.90
N PHE A 247 -12.79 4.15 -2.08
CA PHE A 247 -13.32 2.81 -2.33
C PHE A 247 -14.85 2.78 -2.30
N ASN A 248 -15.50 3.54 -1.42
CA ASN A 248 -16.96 3.66 -1.39
C ASN A 248 -17.53 4.27 -2.68
N ALA A 249 -16.79 5.16 -3.35
CA ALA A 249 -17.23 5.82 -4.57
C ALA A 249 -16.96 4.99 -5.83
N TRP A 250 -15.91 4.20 -5.87
CA TRP A 250 -15.39 3.59 -7.10
C TRP A 250 -15.34 2.05 -7.09
N LEU A 251 -15.63 1.42 -5.96
CA LEU A 251 -15.70 -0.01 -5.81
C LEU A 251 -17.12 -0.48 -5.50
#